data_d98b1fe1027edd7b5daf041e13977832
#
_entry.id   d98b1fe1027edd7b5daf041e13977832
#
_cell.length_a   1.000
_cell.length_b   1.000
_cell.length_c   1.000
_cell.angle_alpha   90.00
_cell.angle_beta   90.00
_cell.angle_gamma   90.00
#
_symmetry.space_group_name_H-M   'P 1'
#
loop_
_entity.id
_entity.type
_entity.pdbx_description
1 polymer ?
#
loop_
_entity_poly.entity_id
_entity_poly.type
_entity_poly.pdbx_seq_one_letter_code
_entity_poly.pdbx_strand_id
1 'polypeptide(L)'
;MSKLIHTLEQLHLLRNRAVKDLSSKLATQQQLCQRLEKNIHALSNLVNHSAPEIQGNATMLNNQSFYKRNIQRVIDWQRQEQALATVEAQKLQGNLLAESRREKSLELVLDVRRQDLRQAQERREQKVTDAVSAQCWLRQQQAQRQR
;
A
#
# COMPACT_ATOMS: atom_id res chain seq x y z
N MET A 1 -30.02 7.47 -1.11
CA MET A 1 -29.15 6.52 -1.81
C MET A 1 -27.94 7.20 -2.46
N SER A 2 -28.12 8.23 -3.28
CA SER A 2 -26.99 8.92 -3.94
C SER A 2 -26.05 9.62 -2.95
N LYS A 3 -26.56 10.18 -1.87
CA LYS A 3 -25.75 10.80 -0.80
C LYS A 3 -24.86 9.77 -0.09
N LEU A 4 -25.39 8.58 0.18
CA LEU A 4 -24.64 7.49 0.80
C LEU A 4 -23.49 7.04 -0.08
N ILE A 5 -23.75 6.84 -1.37
CA ILE A 5 -22.74 6.43 -2.36
C ILE A 5 -21.65 7.50 -2.45
N HIS A 6 -22.01 8.77 -2.52
CA HIS A 6 -21.05 9.87 -2.56
C HIS A 6 -20.16 9.90 -1.31
N THR A 7 -20.76 9.73 -0.12
CA THR A 7 -20.00 9.66 1.13
C THR A 7 -19.03 8.47 1.14
N LEU A 8 -19.50 7.31 0.68
CA LEU A 8 -18.66 6.10 0.57
C LEU A 8 -17.53 6.29 -0.43
N GLU A 9 -17.78 6.96 -1.55
CA GLU A 9 -16.74 7.30 -2.54
C GLU A 9 -15.66 8.20 -1.96
N GLN A 10 -16.06 9.22 -1.20
CA GLN A 10 -15.10 10.09 -0.52
C GLN A 10 -14.30 9.34 0.54
N LEU A 11 -14.95 8.49 1.31
CA LEU A 11 -14.28 7.64 2.31
C LEU A 11 -13.30 6.67 1.64
N HIS A 12 -13.68 6.07 0.51
CA HIS A 12 -12.82 5.20 -0.29
C HIS A 12 -11.58 5.96 -0.81
N LEU A 13 -11.78 7.19 -1.26
CA LEU A 13 -10.68 8.05 -1.71
C LEU A 13 -9.69 8.33 -0.58
N LEU A 14 -10.18 8.63 0.62
CA LEU A 14 -9.33 8.83 1.81
C LEU A 14 -8.56 7.56 2.18
N ARG A 15 -9.20 6.41 2.15
CA ARG A 15 -8.56 5.12 2.40
C ARG A 15 -7.49 4.79 1.36
N ASN A 16 -7.76 5.08 0.10
CA ASN A 16 -6.80 4.90 -0.99
C ASN A 16 -5.56 5.77 -0.79
N ARG A 17 -5.74 7.03 -0.39
CA ARG A 17 -4.62 7.92 -0.04
C ARG A 17 -3.80 7.37 1.12
N ALA A 18 -4.47 6.87 2.17
CA ALA A 18 -3.80 6.27 3.32
C ALA A 18 -2.96 5.05 2.92
N VAL A 19 -3.49 4.18 2.04
CA VAL A 19 -2.75 3.04 1.49
C VAL A 19 -1.53 3.49 0.70
N LYS A 20 -1.67 4.50 -0.15
CA LYS A 20 -0.54 5.05 -0.92
C LYS A 20 0.54 5.66 -0.04
N ASP A 21 0.15 6.40 0.99
CA ASP A 21 1.08 6.98 1.95
C ASP A 21 1.86 5.91 2.71
N LEU A 22 1.17 4.88 3.20
CA LEU A 22 1.81 3.76 3.89
C LEU A 22 2.74 2.97 2.96
N SER A 23 2.32 2.75 1.71
CA SER A 23 3.15 2.10 0.70
C SER A 23 4.43 2.88 0.42
N SER A 24 4.34 4.20 0.31
CA SER A 24 5.49 5.09 0.13
C SER A 24 6.43 5.06 1.34
N LYS A 25 5.88 5.13 2.56
CA LYS A 25 6.66 5.03 3.80
C LYS A 25 7.36 3.69 3.92
N LEU A 26 6.68 2.60 3.58
CA LEU A 26 7.26 1.26 3.58
C LEU A 26 8.42 1.16 2.59
N ALA A 27 8.25 1.67 1.38
CA ALA A 27 9.32 1.67 0.36
C ALA A 27 10.56 2.44 0.84
N THR A 28 10.37 3.59 1.45
CA THR A 28 11.46 4.39 2.04
C THR A 28 12.16 3.63 3.16
N GLN A 29 11.39 2.97 4.03
CA GLN A 29 11.94 2.20 5.14
C GLN A 29 12.72 0.97 4.65
N GLN A 30 12.23 0.30 3.62
CA GLN A 30 12.94 -0.83 2.99
C GLN A 30 14.26 -0.39 2.34
N GLN A 31 14.27 0.78 1.72
CA GLN A 31 15.51 1.37 1.17
C GLN A 31 16.52 1.66 2.28
N LEU A 32 16.06 2.15 3.42
CA LEU A 32 16.92 2.37 4.59
C LEU A 32 17.53 1.05 5.08
N CYS A 33 16.72 0.01 5.21
CA CYS A 33 17.19 -1.33 5.60
C CYS A 33 18.26 -1.86 4.63
N GLN A 34 18.04 -1.72 3.33
CA GLN A 34 18.99 -2.13 2.30
C GLN A 34 20.29 -1.33 2.37
N ARG A 35 20.20 -0.04 2.61
CA ARG A 35 21.38 0.83 2.77
C ARG A 35 22.22 0.41 3.97
N LEU A 36 21.58 0.15 5.09
CA LEU A 36 22.25 -0.31 6.31
C LEU A 36 22.91 -1.67 6.09
N GLU A 37 22.24 -2.59 5.41
CA GLU A 37 22.80 -3.89 5.04
C GLU A 37 24.05 -3.76 4.17
N LYS A 38 24.01 -2.91 3.15
CA LYS A 38 25.15 -2.63 2.28
C LYS A 38 26.32 -1.99 3.06
N ASN A 39 26.01 -1.07 3.95
CA ASN A 39 27.01 -0.42 4.80
C ASN A 39 27.70 -1.43 5.71
N ILE A 40 26.93 -2.30 6.35
CA ILE A 40 27.47 -3.37 7.21
C ILE A 40 28.35 -4.31 6.41
N HIS A 41 27.91 -4.70 5.21
CA HIS A 41 28.69 -5.57 4.32
C HIS A 41 30.01 -4.92 3.91
N ALA A 42 29.97 -3.65 3.49
CA ALA A 42 31.16 -2.91 3.13
C ALA A 42 32.16 -2.78 4.30
N LEU A 43 31.65 -2.45 5.50
CA LEU A 43 32.47 -2.35 6.72
C LEU A 43 33.05 -3.70 7.11
N SER A 44 32.30 -4.78 7.01
CA SER A 44 32.76 -6.13 7.28
C SER A 44 33.86 -6.56 6.32
N ASN A 45 33.73 -6.18 5.03
CA ASN A 45 34.76 -6.43 4.04
C ASN A 45 36.08 -5.67 4.37
N LEU A 46 35.97 -4.43 4.83
CA LEU A 46 37.13 -3.66 5.28
C LEU A 46 37.87 -4.35 6.42
N VAL A 47 37.14 -4.89 7.40
CA VAL A 47 37.73 -5.63 8.52
C VAL A 47 38.40 -6.91 8.05
N ASN A 48 37.75 -7.67 7.15
CA ASN A 48 38.24 -8.98 6.69
C ASN A 48 39.36 -8.88 5.71
N HIS A 49 39.44 -7.81 4.91
CA HIS A 49 40.45 -7.60 3.87
C HIS A 49 41.65 -6.78 4.34
N SER A 50 41.59 -6.19 5.53
CA SER A 50 42.79 -5.59 6.15
C SER A 50 43.69 -6.71 6.68
N ALA A 51 44.39 -7.39 5.74
CA ALA A 51 45.37 -8.38 6.12
C ALA A 51 46.46 -7.71 6.97
N PRO A 52 46.89 -8.32 8.07
CA PRO A 52 48.06 -7.84 8.78
C PRO A 52 49.24 -7.98 7.86
N GLU A 53 49.72 -6.89 7.25
CA GLU A 53 51.07 -6.85 6.74
C GLU A 53 51.98 -6.97 7.95
N ILE A 54 52.54 -8.14 8.11
CA ILE A 54 53.41 -8.49 9.25
C ILE A 54 54.80 -7.83 9.07
N GLN A 55 54.84 -6.64 8.53
CA GLN A 55 56.07 -5.86 8.42
C GLN A 55 55.88 -4.57 9.20
N GLY A 56 56.01 -4.65 10.51
CA GLY A 56 55.93 -3.42 11.23
C GLY A 56 56.12 -3.51 12.72
N ASN A 57 56.42 -2.36 13.29
CA ASN A 57 56.57 -2.10 14.69
C ASN A 57 55.29 -2.47 15.48
N ALA A 58 55.45 -2.76 16.76
CA ALA A 58 54.34 -2.92 17.69
C ALA A 58 53.32 -1.79 17.63
N THR A 59 53.72 -0.57 17.28
CA THR A 59 52.88 0.60 17.07
C THR A 59 51.92 0.43 15.90
N MET A 60 52.37 -0.13 14.77
CA MET A 60 51.51 -0.41 13.61
C MET A 60 50.49 -1.48 13.89
N LEU A 61 50.86 -2.52 14.62
CA LEU A 61 49.93 -3.57 15.06
C LEU A 61 48.84 -3.03 16.01
N ASN A 62 49.24 -2.15 16.92
CA ASN A 62 48.28 -1.46 17.81
C ASN A 62 47.33 -0.57 17.03
N ASN A 63 47.79 0.18 16.04
CA ASN A 63 46.97 1.03 15.19
C ASN A 63 46.01 0.20 14.36
N GLN A 64 46.41 -0.92 13.79
CA GLN A 64 45.51 -1.83 13.07
C GLN A 64 44.49 -2.45 13.98
N SER A 65 44.88 -2.89 15.17
CA SER A 65 43.98 -3.45 16.17
C SER A 65 42.96 -2.41 16.61
N PHE A 66 43.38 -1.17 16.86
CA PHE A 66 42.55 -0.05 17.23
C PHE A 66 41.55 0.31 16.10
N TYR A 67 42.04 0.34 14.86
CA TYR A 67 41.24 0.57 13.66
C TYR A 67 40.13 -0.48 13.51
N LYS A 68 40.50 -1.76 13.62
CA LYS A 68 39.55 -2.88 13.56
C LYS A 68 38.46 -2.79 14.68
N ARG A 69 38.85 -2.44 15.89
CA ARG A 69 37.91 -2.25 17.01
C ARG A 69 36.93 -1.12 16.73
N ASN A 70 37.42 -0.03 16.17
CA ASN A 70 36.55 1.11 15.83
C ASN A 70 35.56 0.76 14.73
N ILE A 71 36.01 0.06 13.68
CA ILE A 71 35.10 -0.42 12.62
C ILE A 71 34.09 -1.41 13.19
N GLN A 72 34.53 -2.32 14.08
CA GLN A 72 33.62 -3.28 14.71
C GLN A 72 32.55 -2.59 15.55
N ARG A 73 32.89 -1.52 16.25
CA ARG A 73 31.88 -0.69 16.98
C ARG A 73 30.87 -0.05 16.03
N VAL A 74 31.33 0.45 14.89
CA VAL A 74 30.44 1.03 13.88
C VAL A 74 29.52 -0.05 13.30
N ILE A 75 30.06 -1.23 13.01
CA ILE A 75 29.28 -2.38 12.53
C ILE A 75 28.19 -2.75 13.55
N ASP A 76 28.54 -2.85 14.82
CA ASP A 76 27.61 -3.19 15.88
C ASP A 76 26.50 -2.16 16.02
N TRP A 77 26.86 -0.87 15.93
CA TRP A 77 25.89 0.22 15.93
C TRP A 77 24.97 0.16 14.69
N GLN A 78 25.53 -0.08 13.50
CA GLN A 78 24.76 -0.22 12.26
C GLN A 78 23.81 -1.42 12.31
N ARG A 79 24.22 -2.53 12.94
CA ARG A 79 23.36 -3.69 13.16
C ARG A 79 22.17 -3.37 14.07
N GLN A 80 22.37 -2.60 15.12
CA GLN A 80 21.29 -2.13 15.98
C GLN A 80 20.31 -1.25 15.21
N GLU A 81 20.82 -0.31 14.43
CA GLU A 81 20.01 0.54 13.55
C GLU A 81 19.23 -0.29 12.52
N GLN A 82 19.85 -1.30 11.94
CA GLN A 82 19.19 -2.22 11.01
C GLN A 82 18.07 -3.01 11.69
N ALA A 83 18.30 -3.50 12.89
CA ALA A 83 17.27 -4.22 13.65
C ALA A 83 16.05 -3.33 13.93
N LEU A 84 16.27 -2.08 14.36
CA LEU A 84 15.20 -1.10 14.56
C LEU A 84 14.48 -0.77 13.27
N ALA A 85 15.22 -0.55 12.19
CA ALA A 85 14.66 -0.27 10.87
C ALA A 85 13.81 -1.43 10.34
N THR A 86 14.23 -2.66 10.58
CA THR A 86 13.48 -3.87 10.20
C THR A 86 12.17 -3.99 10.98
N VAL A 87 12.19 -3.72 12.28
CA VAL A 87 10.98 -3.72 13.12
C VAL A 87 9.99 -2.67 12.64
N GLU A 88 10.47 -1.47 12.32
CA GLU A 88 9.62 -0.39 11.78
C GLU A 88 9.05 -0.76 10.41
N ALA A 89 9.84 -1.39 9.53
CA ALA A 89 9.36 -1.87 8.23
C ALA A 89 8.26 -2.93 8.39
N GLN A 90 8.42 -3.85 9.32
CA GLN A 90 7.40 -4.88 9.61
C GLN A 90 6.11 -4.25 10.14
N LYS A 91 6.22 -3.24 11.01
CA LYS A 91 5.08 -2.49 11.53
C LYS A 91 4.33 -1.77 10.41
N LEU A 92 5.05 -1.09 9.52
CA LEU A 92 4.48 -0.41 8.36
C LEU A 92 3.80 -1.41 7.41
N GLN A 93 4.39 -2.56 7.20
CA GLN A 93 3.80 -3.62 6.38
C GLN A 93 2.49 -4.14 6.97
N GLY A 94 2.44 -4.35 8.27
CA GLY A 94 1.21 -4.75 8.98
C GLY A 94 0.11 -3.69 8.86
N ASN A 95 0.46 -2.42 9.05
CA ASN A 95 -0.46 -1.30 8.91
C ASN A 95 -0.97 -1.16 7.46
N LEU A 96 -0.09 -1.32 6.47
CA LEU A 96 -0.45 -1.31 5.06
C LEU A 96 -1.43 -2.42 4.73
N LEU A 97 -1.20 -3.63 5.21
CA LEU A 97 -2.09 -4.76 5.00
C LEU A 97 -3.48 -4.50 5.60
N ALA A 98 -3.53 -3.96 6.84
CA ALA A 98 -4.78 -3.62 7.49
C ALA A 98 -5.57 -2.54 6.72
N GLU A 99 -4.89 -1.47 6.27
CA GLU A 99 -5.53 -0.42 5.48
C GLU A 99 -5.97 -0.91 4.10
N SER A 100 -5.19 -1.77 3.45
CA SER A 100 -5.57 -2.37 2.17
C SER A 100 -6.83 -3.23 2.29
N ARG A 101 -6.96 -3.97 3.37
CA ARG A 101 -8.17 -4.76 3.65
C ARG A 101 -9.39 -3.87 3.87
N ARG A 102 -9.23 -2.76 4.60
CA ARG A 102 -10.31 -1.79 4.83
C ARG A 102 -10.73 -1.11 3.52
N GLU A 103 -9.77 -0.71 2.70
CA GLU A 103 -10.03 -0.15 1.37
C GLU A 103 -10.80 -1.14 0.50
N LYS A 104 -10.35 -2.40 0.46
CA LYS A 104 -10.99 -3.45 -0.34
C LYS A 104 -12.41 -3.74 0.12
N SER A 105 -12.64 -3.80 1.43
CA SER A 105 -13.98 -3.97 1.99
C SER A 105 -14.92 -2.84 1.59
N LEU A 106 -14.42 -1.61 1.63
CA LEU A 106 -15.17 -0.43 1.24
C LEU A 106 -15.48 -0.41 -0.26
N GLU A 107 -14.52 -0.80 -1.09
CA GLU A 107 -14.69 -0.95 -2.53
C GLU A 107 -15.80 -1.96 -2.85
N LEU A 108 -15.82 -3.10 -2.18
CA LEU A 108 -16.85 -4.11 -2.36
C LEU A 108 -18.25 -3.60 -1.96
N VAL A 109 -18.35 -2.88 -0.86
CA VAL A 109 -19.61 -2.25 -0.42
C VAL A 109 -20.08 -1.22 -1.44
N LEU A 110 -19.18 -0.40 -1.96
CA LEU A 110 -19.47 0.58 -3.01
C LEU A 110 -20.01 -0.09 -4.28
N ASP A 111 -19.37 -1.16 -4.73
CA ASP A 111 -19.78 -1.89 -5.93
C ASP A 111 -21.20 -2.46 -5.77
N VAL A 112 -21.50 -3.05 -4.62
CA VAL A 112 -22.84 -3.56 -4.31
C VAL A 112 -23.86 -2.43 -4.33
N ARG A 113 -23.57 -1.29 -3.69
CA ARG A 113 -24.48 -0.13 -3.64
C ARG A 113 -24.71 0.48 -5.02
N ARG A 114 -23.67 0.55 -5.85
CA ARG A 114 -23.79 1.03 -7.23
C ARG A 114 -24.62 0.10 -8.09
N GLN A 115 -24.46 -1.20 -7.93
CA GLN A 115 -25.29 -2.20 -8.62
C GLN A 115 -26.76 -2.08 -8.20
N ASP A 116 -27.03 -1.97 -6.91
CA ASP A 116 -28.40 -1.80 -6.39
C ASP A 116 -29.05 -0.54 -6.95
N LEU A 117 -28.33 0.57 -7.00
CA LEU A 117 -28.81 1.82 -7.56
C LEU A 117 -29.13 1.67 -9.06
N ARG A 118 -28.23 1.03 -9.80
CA ARG A 118 -28.41 0.77 -11.23
C ARG A 118 -29.64 -0.09 -11.49
N GLN A 119 -29.80 -1.18 -10.75
CA GLN A 119 -30.97 -2.04 -10.85
C GLN A 119 -32.27 -1.31 -10.53
N ALA A 120 -32.27 -0.45 -9.48
CA ALA A 120 -33.42 0.35 -9.13
C ALA A 120 -33.80 1.33 -10.26
N GLN A 121 -32.83 1.96 -10.90
CA GLN A 121 -33.04 2.84 -12.04
C GLN A 121 -33.60 2.06 -13.25
N GLU A 122 -33.02 0.93 -13.57
CA GLU A 122 -33.48 0.05 -14.67
C GLU A 122 -34.93 -0.39 -14.42
N ARG A 123 -35.30 -0.76 -13.21
CA ARG A 123 -36.66 -1.12 -12.86
C ARG A 123 -37.65 0.04 -13.05
N ARG A 124 -37.24 1.26 -12.68
CA ARG A 124 -38.05 2.47 -12.88
C ARG A 124 -38.24 2.75 -14.37
N GLU A 125 -37.19 2.67 -15.15
CA GLU A 125 -37.22 2.85 -16.60
C GLU A 125 -38.09 1.79 -17.27
N GLN A 126 -38.00 0.55 -16.82
CA GLN A 126 -38.82 -0.55 -17.30
C GLN A 126 -40.31 -0.32 -17.03
N LYS A 127 -40.65 0.16 -15.82
CA LYS A 127 -42.05 0.51 -15.49
C LYS A 127 -42.59 1.64 -16.35
N VAL A 128 -41.81 2.64 -16.64
CA VAL A 128 -42.15 3.75 -17.52
C VAL A 128 -42.37 3.24 -18.95
N THR A 129 -41.43 2.43 -19.44
CA THR A 129 -41.51 1.84 -20.78
C THR A 129 -42.75 0.95 -20.90
N ASP A 130 -43.05 0.12 -19.91
CA ASP A 130 -44.21 -0.75 -19.90
C ASP A 130 -45.53 0.05 -19.88
N ALA A 131 -45.56 1.14 -19.10
CA ALA A 131 -46.73 2.01 -19.04
C ALA A 131 -46.98 2.72 -20.39
N VAL A 132 -45.94 3.22 -21.04
CA VAL A 132 -46.02 3.85 -22.36
C VAL A 132 -46.44 2.83 -23.41
N SER A 133 -45.87 1.61 -23.39
CA SER A 133 -46.25 0.55 -24.29
C SER A 133 -47.73 0.12 -24.14
N ALA A 134 -48.20 0.02 -22.91
CA ALA A 134 -49.60 -0.26 -22.61
C ALA A 134 -50.54 0.83 -23.14
N GLN A 135 -50.18 2.08 -22.98
CA GLN A 135 -50.94 3.20 -23.54
C GLN A 135 -50.98 3.19 -25.04
N CYS A 136 -49.87 2.93 -25.73
CA CYS A 136 -49.79 2.81 -27.16
C CYS A 136 -50.66 1.65 -27.66
N TRP A 137 -50.63 0.52 -27.00
CA TRP A 137 -51.45 -0.63 -27.35
C TRP A 137 -52.97 -0.30 -27.21
N LEU A 138 -53.36 0.33 -26.12
CA LEU A 138 -54.79 0.73 -25.92
C LEU A 138 -55.24 1.71 -27.00
N ARG A 139 -54.43 2.68 -27.38
CA ARG A 139 -54.73 3.63 -28.45
C ARG A 139 -54.93 2.94 -29.79
N GLN A 140 -54.06 1.97 -30.10
CA GLN A 140 -54.20 1.15 -31.33
C GLN A 140 -55.49 0.34 -31.33
N GLN A 141 -55.82 -0.28 -30.21
CA GLN A 141 -57.08 -1.04 -30.05
C GLN A 141 -58.30 -0.13 -30.21
N GLN A 142 -58.33 1.06 -29.65
CA GLN A 142 -59.40 2.03 -29.80
C GLN A 142 -59.53 2.51 -31.24
N ALA A 143 -58.42 2.79 -31.93
CA ALA A 143 -58.43 3.17 -33.35
C ALA A 143 -58.98 2.05 -34.26
N GLN A 144 -58.68 0.79 -33.97
CA GLN A 144 -59.21 -0.36 -34.73
C GLN A 144 -60.73 -0.57 -34.48
N ARG A 145 -61.22 -0.28 -33.28
CA ARG A 145 -62.67 -0.39 -32.93
C ARG A 145 -63.51 0.70 -33.60
N GLN A 146 -62.93 1.83 -33.93
CA GLN A 146 -63.64 2.94 -34.59
C GLN A 146 -63.68 2.79 -36.11
N ARG A 147 -63.04 1.80 -36.66
CA ARG A 147 -63.13 1.41 -38.07
C ARG A 147 -64.18 0.30 -38.22
#